data_cf63c3540b01136ec095c23f39c966eb
#
_entry.id   cf63c3540b01136ec095c23f39c966eb
#
_cell.length_a   1.000
_cell.length_b   1.000
_cell.length_c   1.000
_cell.angle_alpha   90.00
_cell.angle_beta   90.00
_cell.angle_gamma   90.00
#
_symmetry.space_group_name_H-M   'P 1'
#
loop_
_entity.id
_entity.type
_entity.pdbx_description
1 polymer ?
#
loop_
_entity_poly.entity_id
_entity_poly.type
_entity_poly.pdbx_seq_one_letter_code
_entity_poly.pdbx_strand_id
1 'polypeptide(L)'
;EKVAEGLLNSQPLGRLELKKILYQNLRFSKGKTIAFFSIRKDEVLKLGLEFDHLEGLVNELLEPGSVKVAVLFTERERERTRISVRSRADVDVLAAVQKYGGGGHKNACGATVDSPLDSAIAEFIPVLQAQVGEPT
;
A
#
# COMPACT_ATOMS: atom_id res chain seq x y z
N GLU A 1 11.84 -16.12 -26.60
CA GLU A 1 12.55 -16.94 -25.62
C GLU A 1 13.41 -16.11 -24.69
N LYS A 2 14.29 -15.33 -25.26
CA LYS A 2 15.12 -14.45 -24.47
C LYS A 2 14.30 -13.41 -23.72
N VAL A 3 13.24 -12.94 -24.33
CA VAL A 3 12.33 -11.99 -23.68
C VAL A 3 11.66 -12.66 -22.49
N ALA A 4 11.21 -13.90 -22.67
CA ALA A 4 10.60 -14.65 -21.59
C ALA A 4 11.57 -14.90 -20.44
N GLU A 5 12.80 -15.26 -20.78
CA GLU A 5 13.85 -15.45 -19.76
C GLU A 5 14.16 -14.17 -19.04
N GLY A 6 14.23 -13.04 -19.75
CA GLY A 6 14.44 -11.75 -19.16
C GLY A 6 13.35 -11.38 -18.16
N LEU A 7 12.11 -11.64 -18.51
CA LEU A 7 10.97 -11.40 -17.62
C LEU A 7 11.03 -12.29 -16.39
N LEU A 8 11.32 -13.58 -16.57
CA LEU A 8 11.40 -14.51 -15.45
C LEU A 8 12.52 -14.13 -14.48
N ASN A 9 13.63 -13.63 -15.00
CA ASN A 9 14.76 -13.26 -14.16
C ASN A 9 14.56 -11.89 -13.51
N SER A 10 13.92 -10.95 -14.21
CA SER A 10 13.73 -9.60 -13.71
C SER A 10 12.68 -9.52 -12.60
N GLN A 11 11.62 -10.35 -12.65
CA GLN A 11 10.57 -10.31 -11.65
C GLN A 11 11.06 -10.68 -10.25
N PRO A 12 11.79 -11.79 -10.03
CA PRO A 12 12.31 -12.09 -8.71
C PRO A 12 13.27 -11.02 -8.20
N LEU A 13 14.16 -10.52 -9.05
CA LEU A 13 15.08 -9.47 -8.67
C LEU A 13 14.33 -8.18 -8.38
N GLY A 14 13.36 -7.82 -9.22
CA GLY A 14 12.54 -6.64 -9.00
C GLY A 14 11.79 -6.69 -7.69
N ARG A 15 11.31 -7.86 -7.29
CA ARG A 15 10.62 -8.04 -6.01
C ARG A 15 11.56 -7.85 -4.82
N LEU A 16 12.80 -8.33 -4.94
CA LEU A 16 13.79 -8.12 -3.89
C LEU A 16 14.13 -6.65 -3.76
N GLU A 17 14.31 -5.97 -4.86
CA GLU A 17 14.57 -4.53 -4.86
C GLU A 17 13.39 -3.75 -4.31
N LEU A 18 12.17 -4.17 -4.64
CA LEU A 18 10.97 -3.55 -4.12
C LEU A 18 10.90 -3.71 -2.59
N LYS A 19 11.22 -4.88 -2.06
CA LYS A 19 11.25 -5.10 -0.61
C LYS A 19 12.27 -4.18 0.06
N LYS A 20 13.42 -3.99 -0.57
CA LYS A 20 14.43 -3.08 -0.07
C LYS A 20 13.89 -1.65 0.00
N ILE A 21 13.24 -1.21 -1.07
CA ILE A 21 12.64 0.12 -1.13
C ILE A 21 11.54 0.24 -0.07
N LEU A 22 10.70 -0.79 0.06
CA LEU A 22 9.62 -0.83 1.04
C LEU A 22 10.17 -0.63 2.45
N TYR A 23 11.17 -1.41 2.82
CA TYR A 23 11.72 -1.31 4.18
C TYR A 23 12.47 -0.01 4.42
N GLN A 24 13.07 0.57 3.40
CA GLN A 24 13.75 1.86 3.52
C GLN A 24 12.75 3.01 3.68
N ASN A 25 11.58 2.89 3.05
CA ASN A 25 10.57 3.94 3.04
C ASN A 25 9.36 3.64 3.91
N LEU A 26 9.44 2.59 4.71
CA LEU A 26 8.35 2.21 5.59
C LEU A 26 8.13 3.29 6.65
N ARG A 27 6.87 3.67 6.81
CA ARG A 27 6.46 4.69 7.77
C ARG A 27 5.38 4.13 8.67
N PHE A 28 5.25 4.73 9.83
CA PHE A 28 4.25 4.31 10.81
C PHE A 28 3.44 5.51 11.27
N SER A 29 2.19 5.27 11.62
CA SER A 29 1.38 6.26 12.30
C SER A 29 1.95 6.51 13.69
N LYS A 30 1.51 7.58 14.33
CA LYS A 30 2.03 7.99 15.65
C LYS A 30 1.95 6.87 16.69
N GLY A 31 0.84 6.14 16.71
CA GLY A 31 0.65 5.02 17.65
C GLY A 31 1.28 3.72 17.17
N LYS A 32 1.85 3.72 15.98
CA LYS A 32 2.51 2.56 15.36
C LYS A 32 1.60 1.35 15.14
N THR A 33 0.30 1.59 15.07
CA THR A 33 -0.65 0.54 14.72
C THR A 33 -0.89 0.46 13.21
N ILE A 34 -0.55 1.52 12.49
CA ILE A 34 -0.69 1.57 11.03
C ILE A 34 0.70 1.68 10.42
N ALA A 35 1.05 0.70 9.59
CA ALA A 35 2.28 0.74 8.79
C ALA A 35 1.89 1.09 7.37
N PHE A 36 2.61 1.99 6.73
CA PHE A 36 2.29 2.38 5.37
C PHE A 36 3.53 2.69 4.56
N PHE A 37 3.35 2.62 3.26
CA PHE A 37 4.45 2.77 2.33
C PHE A 37 3.88 3.24 1.00
N SER A 38 4.67 4.00 0.27
CA SER A 38 4.25 4.56 -1.01
C SER A 38 5.27 4.26 -2.09
N ILE A 39 4.80 4.15 -3.32
CA ILE A 39 5.67 3.92 -4.45
C ILE A 39 5.18 4.76 -5.64
N ARG A 40 6.12 5.34 -6.36
CA ARG A 40 5.83 6.13 -7.54
C ARG A 40 5.72 5.24 -8.78
N LYS A 41 4.97 5.72 -9.75
CA LYS A 41 4.76 4.97 -10.98
C LYS A 41 6.07 4.65 -11.70
N ASP A 42 6.98 5.60 -11.76
CA ASP A 42 8.26 5.38 -12.42
C ASP A 42 9.12 4.36 -11.69
N GLU A 43 9.01 4.27 -10.37
CA GLU A 43 9.71 3.24 -9.61
C GLU A 43 9.20 1.85 -9.95
N VAL A 44 7.88 1.69 -10.07
CA VAL A 44 7.28 0.41 -10.45
C VAL A 44 7.76 -0.01 -11.84
N LEU A 45 7.77 0.94 -12.77
CA LEU A 45 8.20 0.66 -14.14
C LEU A 45 9.68 0.29 -14.22
N LYS A 46 10.52 0.96 -13.45
CA LYS A 46 11.96 0.67 -13.42
C LYS A 46 12.24 -0.73 -12.87
N LEU A 47 11.42 -1.21 -11.96
CA LEU A 47 11.60 -2.54 -11.37
C LEU A 47 11.04 -3.66 -12.26
N GLY A 48 10.37 -3.31 -13.36
CA GLY A 48 9.79 -4.30 -14.25
C GLY A 48 8.62 -5.05 -13.64
N LEU A 49 7.93 -4.43 -12.69
CA LEU A 49 6.79 -5.02 -12.00
C LEU A 49 5.49 -4.41 -12.47
N GLU A 50 4.42 -5.19 -12.35
CA GLU A 50 3.07 -4.70 -12.57
C GLU A 50 2.47 -4.32 -11.21
N PHE A 51 1.44 -3.48 -11.24
CA PHE A 51 0.81 -3.03 -10.00
C PHE A 51 0.25 -4.20 -9.17
N ASP A 52 -0.19 -5.26 -9.82
CA ASP A 52 -0.73 -6.43 -9.11
C ASP A 52 0.30 -7.09 -8.19
N HIS A 53 1.57 -7.03 -8.56
CA HIS A 53 2.65 -7.61 -7.73
C HIS A 53 2.81 -6.89 -6.40
N LEU A 54 2.42 -5.63 -6.34
CA LEU A 54 2.57 -4.80 -5.14
C LEU A 54 1.55 -5.16 -4.07
N GLU A 55 0.36 -5.56 -4.50
CA GLU A 55 -0.74 -5.85 -3.58
C GLU A 55 -0.39 -6.97 -2.59
N GLY A 56 0.34 -7.98 -3.04
CA GLY A 56 0.76 -9.08 -2.18
C GLY A 56 1.73 -8.68 -1.09
N LEU A 57 2.51 -7.62 -1.32
CA LEU A 57 3.51 -7.21 -0.35
C LEU A 57 2.93 -6.48 0.84
N VAL A 58 1.74 -5.91 0.71
CA VAL A 58 1.13 -5.17 1.81
C VAL A 58 0.88 -6.08 3.02
N ASN A 59 0.64 -7.37 2.78
CA ASN A 59 0.43 -8.33 3.87
C ASN A 59 1.67 -8.51 4.73
N GLU A 60 2.86 -8.33 4.17
CA GLU A 60 4.10 -8.47 4.94
C GLU A 60 4.24 -7.40 6.00
N LEU A 61 3.60 -6.26 5.82
CA LEU A 61 3.64 -5.18 6.79
C LEU A 61 2.87 -5.52 8.07
N LEU A 62 2.03 -6.54 8.03
CA LEU A 62 1.26 -6.98 9.21
C LEU A 62 2.05 -7.95 10.11
N GLU A 63 3.26 -8.33 9.70
CA GLU A 63 4.09 -9.26 10.48
C GLU A 63 4.42 -8.75 11.88
N PRO A 64 4.85 -7.48 12.06
CA PRO A 64 5.10 -6.98 13.40
C PRO A 64 3.83 -6.99 14.26
N GLY A 65 3.93 -7.52 15.48
CA GLY A 65 2.77 -7.73 16.34
C GLY A 65 1.98 -6.47 16.69
N SER A 66 2.64 -5.31 16.72
CA SER A 66 1.98 -4.04 17.03
C SER A 66 1.21 -3.46 15.85
N VAL A 67 1.52 -3.89 14.61
CA VAL A 67 0.87 -3.37 13.41
C VAL A 67 -0.48 -4.07 13.22
N LYS A 68 -1.53 -3.29 13.19
CA LYS A 68 -2.89 -3.79 13.00
C LYS A 68 -3.40 -3.56 11.58
N VAL A 69 -2.88 -2.53 10.93
CA VAL A 69 -3.31 -2.14 9.58
C VAL A 69 -2.09 -1.83 8.74
N ALA A 70 -2.09 -2.28 7.51
CA ALA A 70 -1.05 -1.99 6.53
C ALA A 70 -1.65 -1.32 5.31
N VAL A 71 -1.00 -0.28 4.82
CA VAL A 71 -1.49 0.50 3.67
C VAL A 71 -0.38 0.65 2.64
N LEU A 72 -0.75 0.41 1.39
CA LEU A 72 0.11 0.68 0.25
C LEU A 72 -0.53 1.79 -0.58
N PHE A 73 0.24 2.84 -0.84
CA PHE A 73 -0.17 3.92 -1.73
C PHE A 73 0.64 3.79 -3.02
N THR A 74 -0.04 3.56 -4.13
CA THR A 74 0.61 3.38 -5.42
C THR A 74 0.21 4.49 -6.37
N GLU A 75 1.19 5.25 -6.85
CA GLU A 75 0.92 6.27 -7.86
C GLU A 75 0.56 5.60 -9.18
N ARG A 76 -0.66 5.82 -9.64
CA ARG A 76 -1.14 5.30 -10.93
C ARG A 76 -0.92 6.30 -12.04
N GLU A 77 -1.21 7.56 -11.75
CA GLU A 77 -0.98 8.71 -12.59
C GLU A 77 -0.56 9.85 -11.67
N ARG A 78 -0.10 10.95 -12.26
CA ARG A 78 0.37 12.09 -11.47
C ARG A 78 -0.65 12.56 -10.43
N GLU A 79 -1.94 12.54 -10.79
CA GLU A 79 -3.02 12.97 -9.88
C GLU A 79 -4.01 11.84 -9.62
N ARG A 80 -3.50 10.62 -9.56
CA ARG A 80 -4.32 9.46 -9.25
C ARG A 80 -3.52 8.46 -8.46
N THR A 81 -4.01 8.11 -7.28
CA THR A 81 -3.35 7.20 -6.36
C THR A 81 -4.27 6.05 -5.99
N ARG A 82 -3.73 4.83 -6.04
CA ARG A 82 -4.44 3.65 -5.54
C ARG A 82 -4.06 3.45 -4.08
N ILE A 83 -5.07 3.27 -3.24
CA ILE A 83 -4.91 2.99 -1.81
C ILE A 83 -5.32 1.54 -1.60
N SER A 84 -4.41 0.73 -1.08
CA SER A 84 -4.68 -0.68 -0.77
C SER A 84 -4.51 -0.88 0.72
N VAL A 85 -5.53 -1.42 1.38
CA VAL A 85 -5.55 -1.55 2.83
C VAL A 85 -5.74 -3.02 3.22
N ARG A 86 -4.95 -3.46 4.18
CA ARG A 86 -5.08 -4.79 4.78
C ARG A 86 -5.07 -4.62 6.29
N SER A 87 -5.85 -5.44 6.98
CA SER A 87 -5.91 -5.37 8.42
C SER A 87 -6.02 -6.76 9.05
N ARG A 88 -5.73 -6.84 10.35
CA ARG A 88 -5.92 -8.06 11.10
C ARG A 88 -7.41 -8.34 11.23
N ALA A 89 -7.75 -9.61 11.51
CA ALA A 89 -9.13 -10.09 11.46
C ALA A 89 -10.10 -9.28 12.32
N ASP A 90 -9.65 -8.78 13.45
CA ASP A 90 -10.49 -8.03 14.39
C ASP A 90 -10.56 -6.52 14.12
N VAL A 91 -9.93 -6.06 13.05
CA VAL A 91 -9.89 -4.62 12.71
C VAL A 91 -10.57 -4.39 11.37
N ASP A 92 -11.73 -3.75 11.39
CA ASP A 92 -12.50 -3.44 10.19
C ASP A 92 -12.08 -2.08 9.64
N VAL A 93 -11.60 -2.06 8.40
CA VAL A 93 -11.12 -0.83 7.75
C VAL A 93 -11.94 -0.43 6.52
N LEU A 94 -13.03 -1.14 6.25
CA LEU A 94 -13.83 -0.90 5.04
C LEU A 94 -14.42 0.50 4.97
N ALA A 95 -14.95 1.00 6.09
CA ALA A 95 -15.58 2.31 6.10
C ALA A 95 -14.62 3.42 5.68
N ALA A 96 -13.34 3.30 5.99
CA ALA A 96 -12.35 4.30 5.62
C ALA A 96 -12.23 4.47 4.11
N VAL A 97 -12.20 3.35 3.36
CA VAL A 97 -12.10 3.42 1.90
C VAL A 97 -13.43 3.75 1.25
N GLN A 98 -14.54 3.42 1.88
CA GLN A 98 -15.86 3.73 1.34
C GLN A 98 -16.09 5.24 1.25
N LYS A 99 -15.45 6.03 2.08
CA LYS A 99 -15.51 7.50 2.03
C LYS A 99 -14.97 8.04 0.70
N TYR A 100 -14.17 7.25 0.01
CA TYR A 100 -13.55 7.62 -1.27
C TYR A 100 -14.13 6.83 -2.44
N GLY A 101 -15.29 6.23 -2.24
CA GLY A 101 -15.91 5.42 -3.28
C GLY A 101 -15.30 4.04 -3.45
N GLY A 102 -14.47 3.63 -2.51
CA GLY A 102 -13.82 2.34 -2.56
C GLY A 102 -14.67 1.20 -2.03
N GLY A 103 -14.09 0.01 -1.97
CA GLY A 103 -14.80 -1.17 -1.52
C GLY A 103 -13.88 -2.35 -1.28
N GLY A 104 -14.47 -3.50 -1.07
CA GLY A 104 -13.78 -4.75 -0.79
C GLY A 104 -14.36 -5.42 0.45
N HIS A 105 -13.48 -5.98 1.25
CA HIS A 105 -13.85 -6.65 2.49
C HIS A 105 -13.31 -5.87 3.70
N LYS A 106 -13.84 -6.17 4.86
CA LYS A 106 -13.45 -5.45 6.09
C LYS A 106 -11.95 -5.48 6.39
N ASN A 107 -11.26 -6.52 5.92
CA ASN A 107 -9.82 -6.70 6.18
C ASN A 107 -8.95 -6.57 4.92
N ALA A 108 -9.55 -6.38 3.76
CA ALA A 108 -8.85 -6.28 2.48
C ALA A 108 -9.67 -5.42 1.53
N CYS A 109 -9.33 -4.15 1.46
CA CYS A 109 -10.12 -3.18 0.69
C CYS A 109 -9.22 -2.13 0.08
N GLY A 110 -9.79 -1.26 -0.72
CA GLY A 110 -9.04 -0.21 -1.36
C GLY A 110 -9.90 0.81 -2.07
N ALA A 111 -9.27 1.87 -2.52
CA ALA A 111 -9.91 2.94 -3.25
C ALA A 111 -8.90 3.55 -4.22
N THR A 112 -9.41 4.14 -5.29
CA THR A 112 -8.59 4.95 -6.19
C THR A 112 -9.07 6.39 -6.03
N VAL A 113 -8.14 7.27 -5.71
CA VAL A 113 -8.46 8.68 -5.47
C VAL A 113 -7.82 9.57 -6.51
N ASP A 114 -8.48 10.64 -6.87
CA ASP A 114 -7.98 11.60 -7.86
C ASP A 114 -7.15 12.67 -7.14
N SER A 115 -6.03 12.22 -6.57
CA SER A 115 -5.11 13.07 -5.82
C SER A 115 -3.69 12.60 -6.05
N PRO A 116 -2.72 13.53 -6.03
CA PRO A 116 -1.30 13.16 -6.05
C PRO A 116 -0.95 12.29 -4.85
N LEU A 117 0.12 11.52 -4.98
CA LEU A 117 0.55 10.54 -3.99
C LEU A 117 0.66 11.14 -2.57
N ASP A 118 1.39 12.24 -2.43
CA ASP A 118 1.61 12.83 -1.10
C ASP A 118 0.32 13.37 -0.49
N SER A 119 -0.56 13.93 -1.32
CA SER A 119 -1.86 14.42 -0.86
C SER A 119 -2.75 13.28 -0.39
N ALA A 120 -2.75 12.18 -1.13
CA ALA A 120 -3.54 11.01 -0.77
C ALA A 120 -3.10 10.45 0.59
N ILE A 121 -1.80 10.38 0.82
CA ILE A 121 -1.25 9.91 2.10
C ILE A 121 -1.68 10.83 3.24
N ALA A 122 -1.46 12.13 3.06
CA ALA A 122 -1.75 13.11 4.10
C ALA A 122 -3.22 13.15 4.48
N GLU A 123 -4.10 12.87 3.53
CA GLU A 123 -5.54 12.87 3.76
C GLU A 123 -6.04 11.55 4.32
N PHE A 124 -5.58 10.42 3.79
CA PHE A 124 -6.12 9.12 4.16
C PHE A 124 -5.67 8.62 5.53
N ILE A 125 -4.41 8.82 5.89
CA ILE A 125 -3.90 8.29 7.17
C ILE A 125 -4.70 8.81 8.37
N PRO A 126 -5.03 10.11 8.48
CA PRO A 126 -5.88 10.58 9.58
C PRO A 126 -7.28 9.94 9.57
N VAL A 127 -7.86 9.73 8.39
CA VAL A 127 -9.16 9.07 8.28
C VAL A 127 -9.07 7.64 8.83
N LEU A 128 -8.01 6.93 8.47
CA LEU A 128 -7.79 5.56 8.93
C LEU A 128 -7.51 5.51 10.43
N GLN A 129 -6.75 6.46 10.96
CA GLN A 129 -6.50 6.56 12.39
C GLN A 129 -7.80 6.70 13.17
N ALA A 130 -8.70 7.56 12.68
CA ALA A 130 -10.02 7.72 13.29
C ALA A 130 -10.82 6.43 13.24
N GLN A 131 -10.76 5.71 12.11
CA GLN A 131 -11.50 4.47 11.93
C GLN A 131 -11.05 3.38 12.91
N VAL A 132 -9.74 3.28 13.16
CA VAL A 132 -9.20 2.23 14.04
C VAL A 132 -9.06 2.68 15.48
N GLY A 133 -9.44 3.91 15.80
CA GLY A 133 -9.39 4.42 17.17
C GLY A 133 -8.01 4.81 17.65
N GLU A 134 -7.07 5.06 16.75
CA GLU A 134 -5.74 5.52 17.12
C GLU A 134 -5.77 7.03 17.39
N PRO A 135 -5.17 7.51 18.49
CA PRO A 135 -5.06 8.95 18.72
C PRO A 135 -4.23 9.63 17.65
N THR A 136 -4.64 10.79 17.21
CA THR A 136 -3.92 11.57 16.18
C THR A 136 -2.84 12.49 16.77
#